data_0d7cdaa0ec111e0a2bf7154fd3fbc395
#
_entry.id   0d7cdaa0ec111e0a2bf7154fd3fbc395
#
_cell.length_a   1.000
_cell.length_b   1.000
_cell.length_c   1.000
_cell.angle_alpha   90.00
_cell.angle_beta   90.00
_cell.angle_gamma   90.00
#
_symmetry.space_group_name_H-M   'P 1'
#
loop_
_entity.id
_entity.type
_entity.pdbx_description
1 polymer ?
#
loop_
_entity_poly.entity_id
_entity_poly.type
_entity_poly.pdbx_seq_one_letter_code
_entity_poly.pdbx_strand_id
1 'polypeptide(L)'
;KRVIDYNVQVRVKEDGTGVVTDNVKMSSNPPDDNAIEEAVKIKEAGKATEIIAITVGEEKSQDTVRKALAVGADRGILIKTEGTVEPLAVAKSLQKIVEKEKPDLVFMGKQAIDDDCNQTGQMLSALLNWPQATFASKIEVKEKTLEVTREVDEGLETIEVNLPAIVTCDLRLNEPRYASLPNIMKAKKKPLEILNVTDLG
;
A
#
# COMPACT_ATOMS: atom_id res chain seq x y z
N LYS A 1 -4.36 -0.45 2.29
CA LYS A 1 -5.25 -0.76 3.43
C LYS A 1 -6.69 -0.38 3.12
N ARG A 2 -7.66 -1.13 3.67
CA ARG A 2 -9.09 -0.79 3.64
C ARG A 2 -9.41 0.04 4.88
N VAL A 3 -10.02 1.21 4.68
CA VAL A 3 -10.33 2.17 5.75
C VAL A 3 -11.75 2.72 5.59
N ILE A 4 -12.29 3.38 6.61
CA ILE A 4 -13.52 4.16 6.47
C ILE A 4 -13.26 5.27 5.43
N ASP A 5 -14.18 5.44 4.49
CA ASP A 5 -14.09 6.49 3.47
C ASP A 5 -14.04 7.88 4.16
N TYR A 6 -13.10 8.71 3.76
CA TYR A 6 -12.84 10.01 4.39
C TYR A 6 -14.01 11.01 4.30
N ASN A 7 -15.00 10.75 3.43
CA ASN A 7 -16.22 11.55 3.36
C ASN A 7 -17.29 11.11 4.37
N VAL A 8 -17.08 10.00 5.08
CA VAL A 8 -18.03 9.49 6.07
C VAL A 8 -17.88 10.26 7.37
N GLN A 9 -18.99 10.71 7.94
CA GLN A 9 -19.01 11.23 9.30
C GLN A 9 -18.88 10.07 10.28
N VAL A 10 -17.71 9.95 10.91
CA VAL A 10 -17.39 8.89 11.86
C VAL A 10 -18.23 9.02 13.14
N ARG A 11 -18.75 7.90 13.64
CA ARG A 11 -19.49 7.82 14.90
C ARG A 11 -18.73 6.92 15.89
N VAL A 12 -18.62 7.39 17.14
CA VAL A 12 -18.07 6.61 18.23
C VAL A 12 -19.07 5.58 18.70
N LYS A 13 -18.63 4.38 19.07
CA LYS A 13 -19.47 3.36 19.69
C LYS A 13 -19.94 3.83 21.07
N GLU A 14 -21.11 3.40 21.50
CA GLU A 14 -21.71 3.79 22.80
C GLU A 14 -20.81 3.43 23.99
N ASP A 15 -20.06 2.34 23.90
CA ASP A 15 -19.12 1.87 24.94
C ASP A 15 -17.74 2.58 24.89
N GLY A 16 -17.51 3.49 23.95
CA GLY A 16 -16.27 4.20 23.79
C GLY A 16 -15.06 3.38 23.32
N THR A 17 -15.26 2.11 22.92
CA THR A 17 -14.16 1.20 22.56
C THR A 17 -13.64 1.40 21.13
N GLY A 18 -14.23 2.29 20.35
CA GLY A 18 -13.83 2.55 18.98
C GLY A 18 -14.90 3.25 18.16
N VAL A 19 -14.81 3.13 16.86
CA VAL A 19 -15.78 3.72 15.92
C VAL A 19 -16.71 2.67 15.32
N VAL A 20 -17.90 3.10 14.93
CA VAL A 20 -18.88 2.24 14.25
C VAL A 20 -18.41 1.98 12.83
N THR A 21 -18.25 0.70 12.48
CA THR A 21 -17.86 0.25 11.14
C THR A 21 -18.94 -0.50 10.39
N ASP A 22 -20.04 -0.90 11.08
CA ASP A 22 -21.15 -1.62 10.47
C ASP A 22 -21.94 -0.71 9.52
N ASN A 23 -22.15 -1.20 8.29
CA ASN A 23 -22.84 -0.47 7.23
C ASN A 23 -22.24 0.91 6.89
N VAL A 24 -20.95 1.08 7.14
CA VAL A 24 -20.20 2.28 6.81
C VAL A 24 -19.51 2.09 5.48
N LYS A 25 -19.54 3.13 4.62
CA LYS A 25 -18.77 3.11 3.36
C LYS A 25 -17.29 3.00 3.67
N MET A 26 -16.65 2.00 3.07
CA MET A 26 -15.21 1.77 3.15
C MET A 26 -14.55 2.09 1.81
N SER A 27 -13.27 2.46 1.85
CA SER A 27 -12.46 2.73 0.67
C SER A 27 -11.02 2.24 0.85
N SER A 28 -10.23 2.30 -0.22
CA SER A 28 -8.77 2.20 -0.08
C SER A 28 -8.24 3.45 0.62
N ASN A 29 -7.19 3.27 1.40
CA ASN A 29 -6.49 4.37 2.06
C ASN A 29 -5.88 5.33 1.02
N PRO A 30 -6.15 6.65 1.08
CA PRO A 30 -5.70 7.58 0.04
C PRO A 30 -4.19 7.57 -0.26
N PRO A 31 -3.25 7.59 0.71
CA PRO A 31 -1.84 7.49 0.39
C PRO A 31 -1.43 6.17 -0.30
N ASP A 32 -2.16 5.08 -0.05
CA ASP A 32 -1.94 3.81 -0.76
C ASP A 32 -2.36 3.91 -2.23
N ASP A 33 -3.39 4.71 -2.55
CA ASP A 33 -3.77 4.98 -3.93
C ASP A 33 -2.66 5.73 -4.69
N ASN A 34 -1.96 6.65 -4.03
CA ASN A 34 -0.77 7.30 -4.60
C ASN A 34 0.36 6.31 -4.86
N ALA A 35 0.58 5.35 -3.95
CA ALA A 35 1.57 4.29 -4.13
C ALA A 35 1.25 3.40 -5.34
N ILE A 36 -0.01 3.02 -5.52
CA ILE A 36 -0.48 2.25 -6.67
C ILE A 36 -0.30 3.03 -7.97
N GLU A 37 -0.70 4.30 -8.01
CA GLU A 37 -0.55 5.17 -9.16
C GLU A 37 0.92 5.27 -9.59
N GLU A 38 1.84 5.47 -8.63
CA GLU A 38 3.26 5.57 -8.94
C GLU A 38 3.82 4.27 -9.53
N ALA A 39 3.43 3.12 -8.98
CA ALA A 39 3.83 1.82 -9.52
C ALA A 39 3.36 1.65 -10.98
N VAL A 40 2.12 2.05 -11.26
CA VAL A 40 1.54 1.99 -12.62
C VAL A 40 2.30 2.92 -13.57
N LYS A 41 2.59 4.15 -13.17
CA LYS A 41 3.38 5.11 -13.97
C LYS A 41 4.78 4.57 -14.30
N ILE A 42 5.46 3.98 -13.32
CA ILE A 42 6.78 3.36 -13.51
C ILE A 42 6.70 2.22 -14.51
N LYS A 43 5.67 1.38 -14.44
CA LYS A 43 5.44 0.30 -15.41
C LYS A 43 5.12 0.82 -16.80
N GLU A 44 4.26 1.82 -16.93
CA GLU A 44 3.93 2.47 -18.21
C GLU A 44 5.16 3.11 -18.87
N ALA A 45 6.11 3.59 -18.06
CA ALA A 45 7.42 4.09 -18.52
C ALA A 45 8.41 2.98 -18.91
N GLY A 46 8.01 1.70 -18.84
CA GLY A 46 8.85 0.55 -19.20
C GLY A 46 9.94 0.23 -18.16
N LYS A 47 9.86 0.80 -16.96
CA LYS A 47 10.85 0.62 -15.87
C LYS A 47 10.46 -0.46 -14.84
N ALA A 48 9.29 -1.06 -15.00
CA ALA A 48 8.85 -2.22 -14.21
C ALA A 48 8.11 -3.21 -15.09
N THR A 49 8.22 -4.50 -14.78
CA THR A 49 7.61 -5.59 -15.55
C THR A 49 6.32 -6.10 -14.93
N GLU A 50 6.24 -6.13 -13.63
CA GLU A 50 5.09 -6.66 -12.88
C GLU A 50 4.78 -5.79 -11.66
N ILE A 51 3.50 -5.64 -11.36
CA ILE A 51 2.97 -4.98 -10.16
C ILE A 51 2.12 -5.98 -9.40
N ILE A 52 2.50 -6.23 -8.14
CA ILE A 52 1.75 -7.07 -7.21
C ILE A 52 1.11 -6.17 -6.16
N ALA A 53 -0.21 -6.18 -6.10
CA ALA A 53 -0.95 -5.44 -5.07
C ALA A 53 -1.23 -6.34 -3.86
N ILE A 54 -0.86 -5.88 -2.67
CA ILE A 54 -0.99 -6.68 -1.44
C ILE A 54 -1.78 -5.89 -0.39
N THR A 55 -2.65 -6.58 0.34
CA THR A 55 -3.25 -6.06 1.57
C THR A 55 -3.28 -7.11 2.66
N VAL A 56 -3.23 -6.67 3.92
CA VAL A 56 -3.41 -7.50 5.11
C VAL A 56 -4.71 -7.07 5.77
N GLY A 57 -5.61 -7.99 6.05
CA GLY A 57 -6.89 -7.67 6.68
C GLY A 57 -7.95 -8.74 6.52
N GLU A 58 -9.16 -8.43 6.93
CA GLU A 58 -10.31 -9.32 6.78
C GLU A 58 -10.62 -9.59 5.29
N GLU A 59 -11.40 -10.62 5.02
CA GLU A 59 -11.74 -11.06 3.66
C GLU A 59 -12.32 -9.93 2.78
N LYS A 60 -13.10 -9.01 3.36
CA LYS A 60 -13.66 -7.84 2.66
C LYS A 60 -12.57 -6.88 2.14
N SER A 61 -11.34 -6.97 2.66
CA SER A 61 -10.22 -6.14 2.21
C SER A 61 -9.77 -6.47 0.78
N GLN A 62 -10.20 -7.59 0.21
CA GLN A 62 -9.99 -7.89 -1.20
C GLN A 62 -10.51 -6.80 -2.15
N ASP A 63 -11.51 -6.03 -1.73
CA ASP A 63 -12.06 -4.93 -2.53
C ASP A 63 -10.99 -3.89 -2.90
N THR A 64 -10.07 -3.58 -1.97
CA THR A 64 -8.97 -2.65 -2.22
C THR A 64 -7.93 -3.23 -3.18
N VAL A 65 -7.68 -4.53 -3.11
CA VAL A 65 -6.82 -5.23 -4.08
C VAL A 65 -7.47 -5.23 -5.46
N ARG A 66 -8.78 -5.52 -5.55
CA ARG A 66 -9.53 -5.44 -6.82
C ARG A 66 -9.47 -4.05 -7.44
N LYS A 67 -9.53 -2.98 -6.63
CA LYS A 67 -9.33 -1.61 -7.10
C LYS A 67 -7.93 -1.43 -7.69
N ALA A 68 -6.88 -1.89 -7.02
CA ALA A 68 -5.51 -1.83 -7.53
C ALA A 68 -5.35 -2.58 -8.86
N LEU A 69 -5.96 -3.76 -8.99
CA LEU A 69 -6.00 -4.53 -10.24
C LEU A 69 -6.68 -3.76 -11.37
N ALA A 70 -7.76 -3.03 -11.07
CA ALA A 70 -8.48 -2.22 -12.04
C ALA A 70 -7.69 -0.97 -12.48
N VAL A 71 -6.84 -0.43 -11.60
CA VAL A 71 -5.95 0.70 -11.91
C VAL A 71 -4.76 0.27 -12.77
N GLY A 72 -4.25 -0.96 -12.58
CA GLY A 72 -3.15 -1.45 -13.41
C GLY A 72 -2.22 -2.48 -12.79
N ALA A 73 -2.46 -2.92 -11.56
CA ALA A 73 -1.72 -4.05 -10.99
C ALA A 73 -2.01 -5.34 -11.78
N ASP A 74 -1.04 -6.24 -11.83
CA ASP A 74 -1.12 -7.48 -12.62
C ASP A 74 -1.79 -8.61 -11.85
N ARG A 75 -1.45 -8.76 -10.58
CA ARG A 75 -2.02 -9.75 -9.67
C ARG A 75 -2.11 -9.20 -8.25
N GLY A 76 -2.92 -9.84 -7.43
CA GLY A 76 -3.17 -9.41 -6.07
C GLY A 76 -2.97 -10.51 -5.05
N ILE A 77 -2.65 -10.11 -3.82
CA ILE A 77 -2.54 -11.00 -2.67
C ILE A 77 -3.32 -10.37 -1.51
N LEU A 78 -4.24 -11.11 -0.93
CA LEU A 78 -4.84 -10.82 0.36
C LEU A 78 -4.23 -11.74 1.41
N ILE A 79 -3.58 -11.17 2.41
CA ILE A 79 -3.22 -11.91 3.63
C ILE A 79 -4.39 -11.76 4.59
N LYS A 80 -5.18 -12.82 4.69
CA LYS A 80 -6.41 -12.83 5.48
C LYS A 80 -6.08 -12.95 6.97
N THR A 81 -6.66 -12.02 7.74
CA THR A 81 -6.58 -11.98 9.20
C THR A 81 -7.98 -11.91 9.79
N GLU A 82 -8.09 -12.19 11.07
CA GLU A 82 -9.30 -11.95 11.86
C GLU A 82 -9.08 -10.76 12.78
N GLY A 83 -10.00 -9.78 12.73
CA GLY A 83 -9.93 -8.58 13.57
C GLY A 83 -8.82 -7.60 13.19
N THR A 84 -8.53 -6.71 14.12
CA THR A 84 -7.52 -5.66 13.96
C THR A 84 -6.10 -6.21 14.08
N VAL A 85 -5.23 -5.80 13.16
CA VAL A 85 -3.81 -6.21 13.11
C VAL A 85 -2.94 -4.97 13.27
N GLU A 86 -2.04 -5.02 14.25
CA GLU A 86 -1.10 -3.95 14.56
C GLU A 86 0.01 -3.81 13.50
N PRO A 87 0.61 -2.62 13.32
CA PRO A 87 1.61 -2.35 12.28
C PRO A 87 2.77 -3.33 12.22
N LEU A 88 3.29 -3.78 13.37
CA LEU A 88 4.39 -4.75 13.40
C LEU A 88 3.98 -6.13 12.85
N ALA A 89 2.77 -6.58 13.16
CA ALA A 89 2.26 -7.85 12.65
C ALA A 89 2.02 -7.76 11.13
N VAL A 90 1.53 -6.61 10.64
CA VAL A 90 1.42 -6.33 9.20
C VAL A 90 2.80 -6.36 8.54
N ALA A 91 3.80 -5.69 9.11
CA ALA A 91 5.16 -5.66 8.58
C ALA A 91 5.79 -7.07 8.52
N LYS A 92 5.62 -7.89 9.54
CA LYS A 92 6.07 -9.29 9.56
C LYS A 92 5.39 -10.14 8.49
N SER A 93 4.09 -9.96 8.29
CA SER A 93 3.34 -10.66 7.25
C SER A 93 3.82 -10.26 5.84
N LEU A 94 4.05 -8.95 5.62
CA LEU A 94 4.61 -8.44 4.37
C LEU A 94 6.04 -8.92 4.14
N GLN A 95 6.87 -9.02 5.19
CA GLN A 95 8.22 -9.58 5.09
C GLN A 95 8.22 -10.96 4.45
N LYS A 96 7.32 -11.86 4.87
CA LYS A 96 7.19 -13.21 4.31
C LYS A 96 6.85 -13.20 2.82
N ILE A 97 5.99 -12.27 2.41
CA ILE A 97 5.65 -12.13 0.99
C ILE A 97 6.83 -11.56 0.20
N VAL A 98 7.52 -10.55 0.74
CA VAL A 98 8.72 -9.98 0.09
C VAL A 98 9.81 -11.04 -0.08
N GLU A 99 10.05 -11.89 0.91
CA GLU A 99 11.00 -13.00 0.84
C GLU A 99 10.63 -14.03 -0.24
N LYS A 100 9.32 -14.28 -0.42
CA LYS A 100 8.78 -15.19 -1.45
C LYS A 100 8.85 -14.60 -2.84
N GLU A 101 8.34 -13.38 -3.01
CA GLU A 101 8.15 -12.71 -4.30
C GLU A 101 9.42 -12.02 -4.81
N LYS A 102 10.32 -11.63 -3.91
CA LYS A 102 11.60 -10.96 -4.19
C LYS A 102 11.45 -9.73 -5.10
N PRO A 103 10.58 -8.78 -4.76
CA PRO A 103 10.43 -7.56 -5.54
C PRO A 103 11.69 -6.69 -5.43
N ASP A 104 11.90 -5.84 -6.44
CA ASP A 104 12.96 -4.83 -6.42
C ASP A 104 12.57 -3.58 -5.63
N LEU A 105 11.26 -3.36 -5.44
CA LEU A 105 10.73 -2.15 -4.83
C LEU A 105 9.39 -2.43 -4.17
N VAL A 106 9.22 -1.89 -2.96
CA VAL A 106 7.94 -1.91 -2.24
C VAL A 106 7.46 -0.48 -2.04
N PHE A 107 6.29 -0.19 -2.57
CA PHE A 107 5.55 1.05 -2.31
C PHE A 107 4.41 0.82 -1.33
N MET A 108 4.19 1.77 -0.44
CA MET A 108 3.00 1.88 0.38
C MET A 108 2.68 3.34 0.70
N GLY A 109 1.47 3.64 1.08
CA GLY A 109 1.14 4.96 1.61
C GLY A 109 1.95 5.27 2.88
N LYS A 110 2.26 6.53 3.12
CA LYS A 110 3.03 6.95 4.29
C LYS A 110 2.35 6.57 5.61
N GLN A 111 1.03 6.58 5.63
CA GLN A 111 0.23 6.26 6.81
C GLN A 111 -1.19 5.90 6.39
N ALA A 112 -1.94 5.28 7.29
CA ALA A 112 -3.37 5.02 7.13
C ALA A 112 -4.18 6.10 7.86
N ILE A 113 -5.27 6.57 7.24
CA ILE A 113 -6.07 7.67 7.79
C ILE A 113 -6.93 7.28 8.99
N ASP A 114 -7.01 5.98 9.32
CA ASP A 114 -7.78 5.45 10.44
C ASP A 114 -6.99 5.39 11.76
N ASP A 115 -5.70 5.07 11.70
CA ASP A 115 -4.86 4.90 12.89
C ASP A 115 -3.66 5.86 12.95
N ASP A 116 -3.30 6.48 11.84
CA ASP A 116 -2.19 7.45 11.73
C ASP A 116 -0.84 6.96 12.28
N CYS A 117 -0.64 5.65 12.40
CA CYS A 117 0.56 5.09 13.04
C CYS A 117 1.85 5.42 12.30
N ASN A 118 1.84 5.48 10.96
CA ASN A 118 3.02 5.75 10.13
C ASN A 118 4.24 4.89 10.51
N GLN A 119 4.06 3.59 10.69
CA GLN A 119 5.09 2.69 11.22
C GLN A 119 5.40 1.49 10.31
N THR A 120 4.41 1.01 9.53
CA THR A 120 4.53 -0.27 8.82
C THR A 120 5.70 -0.30 7.84
N GLY A 121 5.89 0.73 7.04
CA GLY A 121 6.97 0.79 6.05
C GLY A 121 8.36 0.80 6.69
N GLN A 122 8.55 1.58 7.74
CA GLN A 122 9.79 1.68 8.48
C GLN A 122 10.12 0.35 9.18
N MET A 123 9.12 -0.31 9.78
CA MET A 123 9.28 -1.63 10.39
C MET A 123 9.64 -2.69 9.35
N LEU A 124 8.99 -2.68 8.18
CA LEU A 124 9.30 -3.61 7.10
C LEU A 124 10.73 -3.42 6.58
N SER A 125 11.16 -2.15 6.41
CA SER A 125 12.53 -1.82 6.04
C SER A 125 13.55 -2.41 7.03
N ALA A 126 13.30 -2.23 8.32
CA ALA A 126 14.17 -2.78 9.37
C ALA A 126 14.19 -4.31 9.37
N LEU A 127 13.03 -4.98 9.24
CA LEU A 127 12.94 -6.44 9.19
C LEU A 127 13.67 -7.06 8.00
N LEU A 128 13.66 -6.36 6.85
CA LEU A 128 14.32 -6.79 5.62
C LEU A 128 15.78 -6.35 5.54
N ASN A 129 16.21 -5.44 6.42
CA ASN A 129 17.49 -4.73 6.29
C ASN A 129 17.63 -4.04 4.91
N TRP A 130 16.55 -3.45 4.43
CA TRP A 130 16.49 -2.69 3.20
C TRP A 130 16.50 -1.19 3.48
N PRO A 131 17.06 -0.35 2.58
CA PRO A 131 16.93 1.09 2.71
C PRO A 131 15.48 1.53 2.58
N GLN A 132 15.17 2.67 3.18
CA GLN A 132 13.85 3.29 3.13
C GLN A 132 13.93 4.74 2.66
N ALA A 133 12.91 5.17 1.92
CA ALA A 133 12.66 6.56 1.61
C ALA A 133 11.20 6.87 1.95
N THR A 134 10.97 7.69 2.96
CA THR A 134 9.65 7.97 3.52
C THR A 134 9.12 9.32 3.07
N PHE A 135 7.79 9.48 3.06
CA PHE A 135 7.11 10.72 2.67
C PHE A 135 7.46 11.20 1.25
N ALA A 136 7.57 10.27 0.30
CA ALA A 136 7.96 10.59 -1.06
C ALA A 136 6.92 11.49 -1.77
N SER A 137 7.40 12.61 -2.29
CA SER A 137 6.61 13.53 -3.14
C SER A 137 7.11 13.59 -4.58
N LYS A 138 8.29 13.02 -4.87
CA LYS A 138 8.83 12.83 -6.22
C LYS A 138 9.74 11.61 -6.23
N ILE A 139 9.66 10.81 -7.29
CA ILE A 139 10.48 9.61 -7.45
C ILE A 139 11.05 9.58 -8.86
N GLU A 140 12.35 9.34 -8.96
CA GLU A 140 13.04 9.07 -10.21
C GLU A 140 13.73 7.71 -10.14
N VAL A 141 13.31 6.79 -11.02
CA VAL A 141 13.88 5.43 -11.09
C VAL A 141 15.10 5.46 -11.99
N LYS A 142 16.25 5.10 -11.42
CA LYS A 142 17.52 4.87 -12.10
C LYS A 142 17.76 3.36 -12.26
N GLU A 143 18.89 2.97 -12.82
CA GLU A 143 19.16 1.55 -13.11
C GLU A 143 19.22 0.68 -11.84
N LYS A 144 19.89 1.15 -10.78
CA LYS A 144 20.10 0.41 -9.52
C LYS A 144 19.71 1.19 -8.27
N THR A 145 19.24 2.41 -8.45
CA THR A 145 18.90 3.32 -7.36
C THR A 145 17.60 4.04 -7.64
N LEU A 146 17.02 4.62 -6.58
CA LEU A 146 15.94 5.59 -6.65
C LEU A 146 16.44 6.92 -6.12
N GLU A 147 16.14 7.99 -6.84
CA GLU A 147 16.21 9.34 -6.28
C GLU A 147 14.82 9.71 -5.80
N VAL A 148 14.69 10.05 -4.52
CA VAL A 148 13.40 10.32 -3.88
C VAL A 148 13.45 11.69 -3.21
N THR A 149 12.53 12.57 -3.59
CA THR A 149 12.28 13.83 -2.88
C THR A 149 11.23 13.59 -1.82
N ARG A 150 11.53 13.95 -0.59
CA ARG A 150 10.73 13.72 0.60
C ARG A 150 10.18 15.02 1.17
N GLU A 151 8.98 14.97 1.70
CA GLU A 151 8.41 16.05 2.51
C GLU A 151 8.91 15.92 3.95
N VAL A 152 9.64 16.92 4.43
CA VAL A 152 10.14 17.02 5.81
C VAL A 152 9.74 18.37 6.42
N ASP A 153 9.86 18.51 7.73
CA ASP A 153 9.36 19.71 8.44
C ASP A 153 10.00 21.01 7.94
N GLU A 154 11.29 20.96 7.59
CA GLU A 154 12.03 22.11 7.06
C GLU A 154 11.84 22.35 5.55
N GLY A 155 11.10 21.50 4.85
CA GLY A 155 10.86 21.62 3.41
C GLY A 155 11.02 20.32 2.64
N LEU A 156 11.87 20.31 1.62
CA LEU A 156 12.12 19.15 0.77
C LEU A 156 13.54 18.62 0.95
N GLU A 157 13.64 17.30 1.09
CA GLU A 157 14.92 16.60 1.09
C GLU A 157 14.97 15.61 -0.07
N THR A 158 16.05 15.63 -0.84
CA THR A 158 16.26 14.64 -1.90
C THR A 158 17.35 13.68 -1.49
N ILE A 159 17.04 12.39 -1.49
CA ILE A 159 17.96 11.30 -1.17
C ILE A 159 18.04 10.29 -2.30
N GLU A 160 19.15 9.59 -2.40
CA GLU A 160 19.30 8.43 -3.27
C GLU A 160 19.41 7.16 -2.44
N VAL A 161 18.62 6.15 -2.78
CA VAL A 161 18.61 4.83 -2.13
C VAL A 161 18.88 3.72 -3.12
N ASN A 162 19.62 2.70 -2.69
CA ASN A 162 19.86 1.51 -3.49
C ASN A 162 18.61 0.63 -3.54
N LEU A 163 18.38 -0.04 -4.66
CA LEU A 163 17.41 -1.12 -4.77
C LEU A 163 18.01 -2.44 -4.24
N PRO A 164 17.23 -3.32 -3.62
CA PRO A 164 15.81 -3.17 -3.31
C PRO A 164 15.55 -2.16 -2.16
N ALA A 165 14.40 -1.51 -2.17
CA ALA A 165 14.06 -0.45 -1.23
C ALA A 165 12.58 -0.45 -0.82
N ILE A 166 12.29 0.16 0.33
CA ILE A 166 10.94 0.47 0.80
C ILE A 166 10.70 1.97 0.62
N VAL A 167 9.60 2.35 -0.03
CA VAL A 167 9.21 3.74 -0.21
C VAL A 167 7.81 3.96 0.33
N THR A 168 7.66 4.95 1.19
CA THR A 168 6.32 5.40 1.63
C THR A 168 5.94 6.68 0.90
N CYS A 169 4.70 6.76 0.42
CA CYS A 169 4.24 7.79 -0.50
C CYS A 169 3.39 8.84 0.21
N ASP A 170 3.70 10.10 -0.05
CA ASP A 170 2.89 11.25 0.34
C ASP A 170 1.77 11.50 -0.69
N LEU A 171 0.70 12.18 -0.26
CA LEU A 171 -0.41 12.57 -1.14
C LEU A 171 0.02 13.50 -2.29
N ARG A 172 1.13 14.22 -2.12
CA ARG A 172 1.68 15.16 -3.12
C ARG A 172 2.45 14.47 -4.25
N LEU A 173 2.69 13.15 -4.15
CA LEU A 173 3.49 12.40 -5.13
C LEU A 173 2.87 12.43 -6.52
N ASN A 174 1.58 12.23 -6.62
CA ASN A 174 0.82 12.18 -7.87
C ASN A 174 -0.68 12.34 -7.62
N GLU A 175 -1.45 12.41 -8.69
CA GLU A 175 -2.90 12.37 -8.66
C GLU A 175 -3.35 10.96 -9.09
N PRO A 176 -3.93 10.15 -8.18
CA PRO A 176 -4.39 8.81 -8.51
C PRO A 176 -5.49 8.81 -9.57
N ARG A 177 -5.35 7.98 -10.60
CA ARG A 177 -6.35 7.81 -11.65
C ARG A 177 -7.58 7.06 -11.16
N TYR A 178 -8.70 7.30 -11.83
CA TYR A 178 -9.88 6.45 -11.71
C TYR A 178 -9.78 5.27 -12.69
N ALA A 179 -10.20 4.08 -12.24
CA ALA A 179 -10.30 2.94 -13.13
C ALA A 179 -11.48 3.13 -14.09
N SER A 180 -11.27 2.87 -15.38
CA SER A 180 -12.35 2.83 -16.36
C SER A 180 -13.25 1.60 -16.14
N LEU A 181 -14.50 1.66 -16.58
CA LEU A 181 -15.43 0.53 -16.48
C LEU A 181 -14.86 -0.74 -17.17
N PRO A 182 -14.28 -0.68 -18.39
CA PRO A 182 -13.63 -1.84 -18.99
C PRO A 182 -12.51 -2.42 -18.14
N ASN A 183 -11.70 -1.60 -17.47
CA ASN A 183 -10.62 -2.04 -16.61
C ASN A 183 -11.13 -2.68 -15.32
N ILE A 184 -12.22 -2.17 -14.75
CA ILE A 184 -12.91 -2.80 -13.60
C ILE A 184 -13.39 -4.21 -13.99
N MET A 185 -13.97 -4.37 -15.17
CA MET A 185 -14.42 -5.68 -15.68
C MET A 185 -13.26 -6.64 -15.91
N LYS A 186 -12.16 -6.16 -16.49
CA LYS A 186 -10.93 -6.97 -16.67
C LYS A 186 -10.32 -7.39 -15.33
N ALA A 187 -10.31 -6.51 -14.35
CA ALA A 187 -9.76 -6.76 -13.02
C ALA A 187 -10.42 -7.95 -12.32
N LYS A 188 -11.71 -8.22 -12.58
CA LYS A 188 -12.43 -9.40 -12.05
C LYS A 188 -11.79 -10.73 -12.46
N LYS A 189 -11.07 -10.75 -13.59
CA LYS A 189 -10.40 -11.96 -14.14
C LYS A 189 -8.93 -12.04 -13.76
N LYS A 190 -8.34 -10.96 -13.21
CA LYS A 190 -6.94 -10.97 -12.80
C LYS A 190 -6.76 -11.85 -11.55
N PRO A 191 -5.59 -12.53 -11.41
CA PRO A 191 -5.33 -13.39 -10.26
C PRO A 191 -5.38 -12.63 -8.94
N LEU A 192 -6.09 -13.16 -7.97
CA LEU A 192 -6.08 -12.72 -6.58
C LEU A 192 -5.91 -13.95 -5.70
N GLU A 193 -4.76 -14.08 -5.05
CA GLU A 193 -4.45 -15.13 -4.10
C GLU A 193 -4.90 -14.71 -2.70
N ILE A 194 -5.55 -15.60 -1.97
CA ILE A 194 -5.91 -15.39 -0.57
C ILE A 194 -5.09 -16.36 0.27
N LEU A 195 -4.27 -15.81 1.16
CA LEU A 195 -3.43 -16.55 2.10
C LEU A 195 -3.92 -16.28 3.52
N ASN A 196 -3.99 -17.30 4.35
CA ASN A 196 -4.22 -17.08 5.78
C ASN A 196 -2.91 -16.64 6.44
N VAL A 197 -2.98 -15.66 7.35
CA VAL A 197 -1.80 -15.18 8.08
C VAL A 197 -1.10 -16.32 8.85
N THR A 198 -1.88 -17.28 9.34
CA THR A 198 -1.36 -18.47 10.04
C THR A 198 -0.49 -19.39 9.17
N ASP A 199 -0.63 -19.30 7.84
CA ASP A 199 0.12 -20.15 6.90
C ASP A 199 1.48 -19.55 6.54
N LEU A 200 1.77 -18.34 7.02
CA LEU A 200 3.03 -17.64 6.76
C LEU A 200 4.15 -17.98 7.74
N GLY A 201 3.85 -18.61 8.85
CA GLY A 201 4.81 -19.04 9.88
C GLY A 201 5.05 -17.97 10.93
#